data_274fb0aeb2431aa75d8b6aa3d195448f
#
_entry.id   274fb0aeb2431aa75d8b6aa3d195448f
#
_cell.length_a   1.000
_cell.length_b   1.000
_cell.length_c   1.000
_cell.angle_alpha   90.00
_cell.angle_beta   90.00
_cell.angle_gamma   90.00
#
_symmetry.space_group_name_H-M   'P 1'
#
loop_
_entity.id
_entity.type
_entity.pdbx_description
1 polymer ?
#
loop_
_entity_poly.entity_id
_entity_poly.type
_entity_poly.pdbx_seq_one_letter_code
_entity_poly.pdbx_strand_id
1 'polypeptide(L)'
;TRLYPAPFLNGTLKKSSYGSQTTDYTYNLANMLTEVNNANGSTQISKYTYTYYVDGNQKSKTESVAGTNKGTTNYTYDGLNRLVSEQAPNKTYTYQYDSYGNRSSLSVTGDETYTTSYTYDKNNRMRNQTKTAGTAKEITDFWYDPNGNQISSMTVSTGGTGTAGVGIALVGADNTNSYSEYNSWNQLIKTMQNGKTSSYTYNGDGLR
;
A
#
# COMPACT_ATOMS: atom_id res chain seq x y z
N THR A 1 -16.90 28.83 -8.34
CA THR A 1 -15.69 29.62 -8.09
C THR A 1 -14.89 28.89 -7.01
N ARG A 2 -13.65 28.50 -7.33
CA ARG A 2 -12.74 27.87 -6.35
C ARG A 2 -12.18 29.00 -5.50
N LEU A 3 -12.65 29.15 -4.27
CA LEU A 3 -12.04 30.07 -3.32
C LEU A 3 -10.83 29.39 -2.71
N TYR A 4 -9.65 29.95 -2.95
CA TYR A 4 -8.44 29.57 -2.23
C TYR A 4 -8.48 30.26 -0.86
N PRO A 5 -8.48 29.52 0.25
CA PRO A 5 -8.54 30.12 1.56
C PRO A 5 -7.18 30.70 1.96
N ALA A 6 -7.21 31.65 2.88
CA ALA A 6 -6.01 32.23 3.46
C ALA A 6 -5.19 31.15 4.18
N PRO A 7 -3.90 30.97 3.86
CA PRO A 7 -3.02 30.14 4.65
C PRO A 7 -2.85 30.75 6.04
N PHE A 8 -2.43 29.92 7.02
CA PHE A 8 -1.87 30.44 8.28
C PHE A 8 -0.62 31.30 7.94
N LEU A 9 -0.22 32.16 8.86
CA LEU A 9 1.01 32.98 8.73
C LEU A 9 2.28 32.13 8.44
N ASN A 10 2.27 30.84 8.79
CA ASN A 10 3.31 29.86 8.54
C ASN A 10 3.17 29.12 7.20
N GLY A 11 2.22 29.51 6.33
CA GLY A 11 1.99 28.90 5.01
C GLY A 11 1.16 27.61 5.00
N THR A 12 0.71 27.08 6.15
CA THR A 12 -0.14 25.88 6.20
C THR A 12 -1.58 26.19 5.77
N LEU A 13 -2.22 25.26 5.08
CA LEU A 13 -3.60 25.42 4.60
C LEU A 13 -4.60 25.25 5.74
N LYS A 14 -5.36 26.28 6.09
CA LYS A 14 -6.38 26.24 7.14
C LYS A 14 -7.70 25.65 6.68
N LYS A 15 -8.10 25.98 5.45
CA LYS A 15 -9.42 25.61 4.92
C LYS A 15 -9.38 25.54 3.39
N SER A 16 -10.11 24.62 2.80
CA SER A 16 -10.47 24.66 1.38
C SER A 16 -11.98 24.58 1.23
N SER A 17 -12.53 25.18 0.16
CA SER A 17 -13.97 25.13 -0.11
C SER A 17 -14.27 25.06 -1.60
N TYR A 18 -15.34 24.30 -1.92
CA TYR A 18 -15.92 24.22 -3.25
C TYR A 18 -17.44 24.11 -3.14
N GLY A 19 -18.13 25.18 -3.51
CA GLY A 19 -19.59 25.29 -3.25
C GLY A 19 -19.88 25.22 -1.74
N SER A 20 -20.77 24.34 -1.34
CA SER A 20 -21.11 24.06 0.07
C SER A 20 -20.14 23.08 0.75
N GLN A 21 -19.24 22.48 0.01
CA GLN A 21 -18.24 21.54 0.57
C GLN A 21 -17.06 22.30 1.14
N THR A 22 -16.64 21.93 2.34
CA THR A 22 -15.50 22.50 3.03
C THR A 22 -14.60 21.41 3.60
N THR A 23 -13.29 21.67 3.63
CA THR A 23 -12.31 20.89 4.39
C THR A 23 -11.56 21.86 5.30
N ASP A 24 -11.66 21.65 6.59
CA ASP A 24 -10.93 22.39 7.61
C ASP A 24 -9.74 21.55 8.10
N TYR A 25 -8.60 22.21 8.31
CA TYR A 25 -7.34 21.61 8.74
C TYR A 25 -6.87 22.25 10.05
N THR A 26 -6.44 21.41 10.98
CA THR A 26 -5.85 21.86 12.26
C THR A 26 -4.45 21.28 12.40
N TYR A 27 -3.55 22.06 12.99
CA TYR A 27 -2.14 21.68 13.16
C TYR A 27 -1.71 21.92 14.61
N ASN A 28 -0.71 21.18 15.07
CA ASN A 28 -0.05 21.43 16.34
C ASN A 28 1.05 22.50 16.20
N LEU A 29 1.73 22.82 17.31
CA LEU A 29 2.81 23.82 17.33
C LEU A 29 4.03 23.43 16.48
N ALA A 30 4.19 22.14 16.17
CA ALA A 30 5.23 21.64 15.27
C ALA A 30 4.77 21.60 13.79
N ASN A 31 3.65 22.25 13.44
CA ASN A 31 3.04 22.27 12.10
C ASN A 31 2.65 20.88 11.57
N MET A 32 2.48 19.89 12.45
CA MET A 32 1.95 18.59 12.03
C MET A 32 0.42 18.63 12.05
N LEU A 33 -0.20 18.06 11.02
CA LEU A 33 -1.66 18.00 10.84
C LEU A 33 -2.31 17.16 11.95
N THR A 34 -3.15 17.76 12.79
CA THR A 34 -3.84 17.05 13.87
C THR A 34 -5.30 16.74 13.58
N GLU A 35 -5.92 17.46 12.66
CA GLU A 35 -7.30 17.20 12.28
C GLU A 35 -7.56 17.59 10.82
N VAL A 36 -8.37 16.78 10.12
CA VAL A 36 -9.03 17.09 8.85
C VAL A 36 -10.53 16.89 9.05
N ASN A 37 -11.34 17.91 8.80
CA ASN A 37 -12.78 17.82 8.88
C ASN A 37 -13.42 18.21 7.54
N ASN A 38 -14.10 17.26 6.92
CA ASN A 38 -14.82 17.43 5.66
C ASN A 38 -16.31 17.59 5.96
N ALA A 39 -16.93 18.64 5.43
CA ALA A 39 -18.34 18.94 5.63
C ALA A 39 -19.03 19.42 4.35
N ASN A 40 -20.34 19.26 4.28
CA ASN A 40 -21.21 19.87 3.29
C ASN A 40 -22.24 20.76 4.03
N GLY A 41 -22.06 22.06 3.95
CA GLY A 41 -22.76 23.00 4.83
C GLY A 41 -22.47 22.71 6.30
N SER A 42 -23.50 22.45 7.11
CA SER A 42 -23.38 22.08 8.53
C SER A 42 -23.22 20.56 8.76
N THR A 43 -23.31 19.74 7.72
CA THR A 43 -23.26 18.27 7.85
C THR A 43 -21.84 17.77 7.71
N GLN A 44 -21.33 17.11 8.75
CA GLN A 44 -20.03 16.44 8.71
C GLN A 44 -20.10 15.22 7.77
N ILE A 45 -19.18 15.16 6.78
CA ILE A 45 -19.01 14.02 5.90
C ILE A 45 -18.02 13.03 6.52
N SER A 46 -16.84 13.52 6.87
CA SER A 46 -15.79 12.71 7.53
C SER A 46 -14.88 13.60 8.37
N LYS A 47 -14.32 13.02 9.41
CA LYS A 47 -13.35 13.67 10.27
C LYS A 47 -12.23 12.69 10.61
N TYR A 48 -11.00 13.16 10.51
CA TYR A 48 -9.80 12.42 10.85
C TYR A 48 -9.02 13.21 11.90
N THR A 49 -8.60 12.54 12.98
CA THR A 49 -7.69 13.13 13.97
C THR A 49 -6.43 12.30 14.06
N TYR A 50 -5.30 12.97 14.25
CA TYR A 50 -3.97 12.37 14.25
C TYR A 50 -3.19 12.74 15.50
N THR A 51 -2.44 11.79 16.03
CA THR A 51 -1.43 12.04 17.05
C THR A 51 -0.07 11.57 16.56
N TYR A 52 0.99 12.10 17.17
CA TYR A 52 2.36 11.86 16.74
C TYR A 52 3.25 11.50 17.92
N TYR A 53 4.27 10.73 17.66
CA TYR A 53 5.42 10.57 18.56
C TYR A 53 6.28 11.83 18.52
N VAL A 54 7.22 11.94 19.49
CA VAL A 54 8.12 13.10 19.60
C VAL A 54 9.04 13.25 18.37
N ASP A 55 9.38 12.13 17.73
CA ASP A 55 10.18 12.06 16.50
C ASP A 55 9.42 12.44 15.21
N GLY A 56 8.11 12.75 15.33
CA GLY A 56 7.25 13.14 14.21
C GLY A 56 6.54 11.98 13.50
N ASN A 57 6.83 10.74 13.87
CA ASN A 57 6.10 9.59 13.31
C ASN A 57 4.64 9.60 13.79
N GLN A 58 3.71 9.25 12.89
CA GLN A 58 2.29 9.17 13.23
C GLN A 58 2.05 8.07 14.26
N LYS A 59 1.48 8.42 15.42
CA LYS A 59 1.16 7.49 16.50
C LYS A 59 -0.22 6.90 16.38
N SER A 60 -1.20 7.71 15.99
CA SER A 60 -2.56 7.22 15.77
C SER A 60 -3.32 8.03 14.72
N LYS A 61 -4.36 7.39 14.16
CA LYS A 61 -5.41 8.02 13.35
C LYS A 61 -6.75 7.56 13.86
N THR A 62 -7.64 8.50 14.22
CA THR A 62 -9.06 8.20 14.51
C THR A 62 -9.92 8.70 13.36
N GLU A 63 -10.88 7.90 12.95
CA GLU A 63 -11.76 8.19 11.83
C GLU A 63 -13.23 8.27 12.30
N SER A 64 -13.94 9.28 11.79
CA SER A 64 -15.39 9.44 11.96
C SER A 64 -16.03 9.69 10.60
N VAL A 65 -17.13 9.01 10.29
CA VAL A 65 -17.89 9.17 9.06
C VAL A 65 -19.34 9.46 9.41
N ALA A 66 -19.89 10.55 8.87
CA ALA A 66 -21.25 11.03 9.17
C ALA A 66 -21.51 11.08 10.69
N GLY A 67 -20.55 11.59 11.47
CA GLY A 67 -20.64 11.70 12.93
C GLY A 67 -20.43 10.39 13.70
N THR A 68 -20.32 9.25 13.02
CA THR A 68 -20.09 7.93 13.65
C THR A 68 -18.60 7.62 13.73
N ASN A 69 -18.09 7.37 14.95
CA ASN A 69 -16.71 6.93 15.15
C ASN A 69 -16.49 5.53 14.53
N LYS A 70 -15.51 5.41 13.65
CA LYS A 70 -15.09 4.16 12.97
C LYS A 70 -13.93 3.47 13.67
N GLY A 71 -13.39 4.12 14.72
CA GLY A 71 -12.31 3.59 15.54
C GLY A 71 -10.98 4.29 15.32
N THR A 72 -9.99 3.82 16.08
CA THR A 72 -8.63 4.36 16.06
C THR A 72 -7.67 3.30 15.55
N THR A 73 -6.82 3.69 14.61
CA THR A 73 -5.67 2.91 14.16
C THR A 73 -4.43 3.42 14.89
N ASN A 74 -3.67 2.53 15.51
CA ASN A 74 -2.42 2.85 16.20
C ASN A 74 -1.23 2.31 15.39
N TYR A 75 -0.12 3.05 15.41
CA TYR A 75 1.10 2.72 14.67
C TYR A 75 2.28 2.64 15.63
N THR A 76 3.17 1.68 15.41
CA THR A 76 4.46 1.60 16.12
C THR A 76 5.60 1.41 15.13
N TYR A 77 6.78 1.87 15.52
CA TYR A 77 7.97 1.92 14.66
C TYR A 77 9.16 1.29 15.37
N ASP A 78 10.14 0.83 14.63
CA ASP A 78 11.42 0.39 15.16
C ASP A 78 12.40 1.56 15.34
N GLY A 79 13.60 1.28 15.86
CA GLY A 79 14.65 2.29 16.07
C GLY A 79 15.20 2.93 14.79
N LEU A 80 14.82 2.45 13.61
CA LEU A 80 15.14 3.03 12.30
C LEU A 80 13.95 3.77 11.69
N ASN A 81 12.89 4.05 12.47
CA ASN A 81 11.66 4.70 12.04
C ASN A 81 10.87 3.93 10.96
N ARG A 82 11.02 2.60 10.89
CA ARG A 82 10.24 1.75 10.01
C ARG A 82 9.00 1.25 10.74
N LEU A 83 7.84 1.26 10.06
CA LEU A 83 6.57 0.79 10.62
C LEU A 83 6.64 -0.71 10.95
N VAL A 84 6.48 -1.09 12.22
CA VAL A 84 6.46 -2.49 12.66
C VAL A 84 5.09 -3.00 13.05
N SER A 85 4.14 -2.11 13.39
CA SER A 85 2.76 -2.50 13.64
C SER A 85 1.78 -1.40 13.26
N GLU A 86 0.66 -1.83 12.68
CA GLU A 86 -0.54 -1.04 12.46
C GLU A 86 -1.73 -1.80 13.06
N GLN A 87 -2.33 -1.24 14.12
CA GLN A 87 -3.48 -1.81 14.79
C GLN A 87 -4.74 -1.02 14.45
N ALA A 88 -5.48 -1.46 13.46
CA ALA A 88 -6.82 -0.97 13.14
C ALA A 88 -7.87 -1.65 14.05
N PRO A 89 -9.10 -1.13 14.15
CA PRO A 89 -10.13 -1.68 15.05
C PRO A 89 -10.38 -3.20 14.91
N ASN A 90 -10.32 -3.72 13.69
CA ASN A 90 -10.66 -5.12 13.41
C ASN A 90 -9.51 -5.91 12.80
N LYS A 91 -8.34 -5.29 12.62
CA LYS A 91 -7.22 -5.90 11.92
C LYS A 91 -5.89 -5.34 12.41
N THR A 92 -4.93 -6.24 12.63
CA THR A 92 -3.55 -5.87 12.97
C THR A 92 -2.61 -6.34 11.88
N TYR A 93 -1.74 -5.44 11.44
CA TYR A 93 -0.63 -5.71 10.54
C TYR A 93 0.68 -5.63 11.34
N THR A 94 1.53 -6.64 11.18
CA THR A 94 2.88 -6.66 11.79
C THR A 94 3.91 -6.88 10.69
N TYR A 95 4.93 -6.05 10.67
CA TYR A 95 5.96 -6.01 9.64
C TYR A 95 7.31 -6.38 10.23
N GLN A 96 8.08 -7.18 9.52
CA GLN A 96 9.49 -7.46 9.82
C GLN A 96 10.36 -7.08 8.63
N TYR A 97 11.61 -6.78 8.91
CA TYR A 97 12.58 -6.32 7.93
C TYR A 97 13.87 -7.13 8.02
N ASP A 98 14.55 -7.30 6.89
CA ASP A 98 15.89 -7.85 6.83
C ASP A 98 16.96 -6.80 7.21
N SER A 99 18.22 -7.22 7.24
CA SER A 99 19.35 -6.35 7.56
C SER A 99 19.60 -5.24 6.54
N TYR A 100 19.05 -5.37 5.34
CA TYR A 100 19.15 -4.37 4.26
C TYR A 100 17.97 -3.38 4.26
N GLY A 101 16.99 -3.58 5.16
CA GLY A 101 15.81 -2.74 5.25
C GLY A 101 14.64 -3.18 4.36
N ASN A 102 14.75 -4.28 3.65
CA ASN A 102 13.64 -4.83 2.88
C ASN A 102 12.63 -5.50 3.83
N ARG A 103 11.35 -5.42 3.54
CA ARG A 103 10.32 -6.10 4.32
C ARG A 103 10.45 -7.62 4.13
N SER A 104 10.82 -8.35 5.18
CA SER A 104 10.99 -9.81 5.16
C SER A 104 9.68 -10.55 5.42
N SER A 105 8.78 -9.98 6.22
CA SER A 105 7.46 -10.55 6.44
C SER A 105 6.38 -9.52 6.74
N LEU A 106 5.13 -9.93 6.48
CA LEU A 106 3.90 -9.30 6.91
C LEU A 106 3.05 -10.37 7.60
N SER A 107 2.58 -10.11 8.81
CA SER A 107 1.53 -10.88 9.48
C SER A 107 0.28 -10.04 9.61
N VAL A 108 -0.86 -10.62 9.27
CA VAL A 108 -2.18 -10.00 9.40
C VAL A 108 -3.03 -10.88 10.28
N THR A 109 -3.71 -10.27 11.27
CA THR A 109 -4.64 -10.92 12.18
C THR A 109 -5.89 -10.08 12.38
N GLY A 110 -6.98 -10.70 12.80
CA GLY A 110 -8.29 -10.07 12.96
C GLY A 110 -9.31 -10.63 11.97
N ASP A 111 -10.04 -9.76 11.26
CA ASP A 111 -11.05 -10.16 10.26
C ASP A 111 -10.49 -11.08 9.18
N GLU A 112 -9.20 -10.94 8.89
CA GLU A 112 -8.42 -11.83 8.04
C GLU A 112 -7.17 -12.28 8.80
N THR A 113 -6.74 -13.52 8.56
CA THR A 113 -5.51 -14.04 9.14
C THR A 113 -4.66 -14.68 8.06
N TYR A 114 -3.48 -14.11 7.81
CA TYR A 114 -2.49 -14.64 6.89
C TYR A 114 -1.09 -14.10 7.20
N THR A 115 -0.09 -14.77 6.67
CA THR A 115 1.29 -14.28 6.65
C THR A 115 1.78 -14.17 5.22
N THR A 116 2.67 -13.21 4.96
CA THR A 116 3.39 -13.11 3.68
C THR A 116 4.88 -13.02 3.97
N SER A 117 5.67 -13.89 3.38
CA SER A 117 7.13 -13.81 3.40
C SER A 117 7.64 -13.27 2.06
N TYR A 118 8.77 -12.57 2.10
CA TYR A 118 9.38 -11.94 0.93
C TYR A 118 10.85 -12.33 0.88
N THR A 119 11.37 -12.60 -0.32
CA THR A 119 12.79 -12.80 -0.56
C THR A 119 13.30 -11.85 -1.63
N TYR A 120 14.55 -11.47 -1.53
CA TYR A 120 15.19 -10.48 -2.40
C TYR A 120 16.49 -11.04 -2.97
N ASP A 121 16.92 -10.51 -4.11
CA ASP A 121 18.22 -10.77 -4.67
C ASP A 121 19.30 -9.82 -4.09
N LYS A 122 20.55 -9.97 -4.54
CA LYS A 122 21.68 -9.16 -4.08
C LYS A 122 21.56 -7.66 -4.41
N ASN A 123 20.63 -7.29 -5.29
CA ASN A 123 20.32 -5.91 -5.68
C ASN A 123 19.06 -5.38 -5.00
N ASN A 124 18.58 -6.05 -3.91
CA ASN A 124 17.35 -5.73 -3.20
C ASN A 124 16.09 -5.76 -4.07
N ARG A 125 16.07 -6.53 -5.17
CA ARG A 125 14.89 -6.73 -5.99
C ARG A 125 14.12 -7.95 -5.48
N MET A 126 12.82 -7.83 -5.31
CA MET A 126 11.96 -8.92 -4.81
C MET A 126 12.01 -10.11 -5.77
N ARG A 127 12.38 -11.27 -5.27
CA ARG A 127 12.46 -12.52 -6.05
C ARG A 127 11.24 -13.39 -5.86
N ASN A 128 10.72 -13.40 -4.65
CA ASN A 128 9.57 -14.22 -4.31
C ASN A 128 8.73 -13.55 -3.22
N GLN A 129 7.44 -13.74 -3.32
CA GLN A 129 6.48 -13.45 -2.26
C GLN A 129 5.63 -14.71 -2.04
N THR A 130 5.47 -15.14 -0.80
CA THR A 130 4.61 -16.27 -0.43
C THR A 130 3.59 -15.83 0.60
N LYS A 131 2.31 -15.74 0.22
CA LYS A 131 1.19 -15.53 1.13
C LYS A 131 0.66 -16.88 1.60
N THR A 132 0.44 -17.03 2.91
CA THR A 132 -0.09 -18.24 3.55
C THR A 132 -1.30 -17.88 4.41
N ALA A 133 -2.44 -18.51 4.15
CA ALA A 133 -3.69 -18.37 4.90
C ALA A 133 -4.22 -19.77 5.24
N GLY A 134 -4.01 -20.22 6.49
CA GLY A 134 -4.26 -21.62 6.88
C GLY A 134 -3.40 -22.57 6.05
N THR A 135 -4.04 -23.47 5.29
CA THR A 135 -3.37 -24.41 4.38
C THR A 135 -3.17 -23.84 2.96
N ALA A 136 -3.84 -22.74 2.62
CA ALA A 136 -3.74 -22.11 1.31
C ALA A 136 -2.46 -21.29 1.21
N LYS A 137 -1.80 -21.41 0.06
CA LYS A 137 -0.61 -20.61 -0.29
C LYS A 137 -0.78 -19.98 -1.66
N GLU A 138 -0.34 -18.75 -1.77
CA GLU A 138 -0.17 -18.03 -3.03
C GLU A 138 1.30 -17.64 -3.14
N ILE A 139 1.97 -18.13 -4.17
CA ILE A 139 3.40 -17.94 -4.40
C ILE A 139 3.56 -17.13 -5.68
N THR A 140 4.22 -15.97 -5.58
CA THR A 140 4.55 -15.15 -6.74
C THR A 140 6.06 -15.03 -6.87
N ASP A 141 6.58 -15.43 -8.02
CA ASP A 141 7.97 -15.25 -8.42
C ASP A 141 8.10 -14.07 -9.37
N PHE A 142 9.24 -13.37 -9.31
CA PHE A 142 9.54 -12.18 -10.11
C PHE A 142 10.88 -12.32 -10.81
N TRP A 143 10.94 -11.89 -12.07
CA TRP A 143 12.15 -11.87 -12.89
C TRP A 143 12.45 -10.47 -13.40
N TYR A 144 13.75 -10.18 -13.53
CA TYR A 144 14.25 -8.87 -13.89
C TYR A 144 15.29 -8.97 -15.01
N ASP A 145 15.36 -7.95 -15.86
CA ASP A 145 16.44 -7.78 -16.81
C ASP A 145 17.73 -7.26 -16.13
N PRO A 146 18.86 -7.19 -16.84
CA PRO A 146 20.11 -6.66 -16.28
C PRO A 146 20.01 -5.20 -15.82
N ASN A 147 19.09 -4.40 -16.37
CA ASN A 147 18.86 -3.02 -15.99
C ASN A 147 18.01 -2.87 -14.72
N GLY A 148 17.44 -3.98 -14.21
CA GLY A 148 16.58 -4.00 -13.03
C GLY A 148 15.10 -3.82 -13.31
N ASN A 149 14.67 -3.80 -14.57
CA ASN A 149 13.24 -3.78 -14.91
C ASN A 149 12.61 -5.14 -14.64
N GLN A 150 11.43 -5.16 -14.05
CA GLN A 150 10.67 -6.40 -13.92
C GLN A 150 10.13 -6.82 -15.28
N ILE A 151 10.62 -7.96 -15.79
CA ILE A 151 10.23 -8.50 -17.10
C ILE A 151 9.14 -9.55 -16.99
N SER A 152 8.97 -10.21 -15.85
CA SER A 152 7.94 -11.23 -15.66
C SER A 152 7.57 -11.40 -14.21
N SER A 153 6.34 -11.86 -13.97
CA SER A 153 5.93 -12.48 -12.72
C SER A 153 5.02 -13.67 -12.99
N MET A 154 5.06 -14.65 -12.10
CA MET A 154 4.18 -15.82 -12.14
C MET A 154 3.63 -16.08 -10.74
N THR A 155 2.30 -16.16 -10.62
CA THR A 155 1.62 -16.51 -9.37
C THR A 155 1.01 -17.90 -9.49
N VAL A 156 1.26 -18.71 -8.48
CA VAL A 156 0.68 -20.06 -8.32
C VAL A 156 -0.03 -20.12 -6.99
N SER A 157 -1.28 -20.56 -6.98
CA SER A 157 -2.07 -20.80 -5.78
C SER A 157 -2.15 -22.30 -5.49
N THR A 158 -1.91 -22.68 -4.23
CA THR A 158 -2.00 -24.07 -3.76
C THR A 158 -2.90 -24.12 -2.53
N GLY A 159 -3.75 -25.18 -2.42
CA GLY A 159 -4.55 -25.42 -1.21
C GLY A 159 -5.88 -24.66 -1.19
N GLY A 160 -6.91 -25.29 -1.69
CA GLY A 160 -8.31 -25.10 -1.31
C GLY A 160 -8.80 -26.42 -0.74
N THR A 161 -9.87 -26.45 0.06
CA THR A 161 -10.44 -27.61 0.75
C THR A 161 -10.65 -28.80 -0.21
N GLY A 162 -9.64 -29.64 -0.33
CA GLY A 162 -9.65 -30.89 -1.08
C GLY A 162 -8.69 -31.86 -0.42
N THR A 163 -9.19 -33.06 -0.11
CA THR A 163 -8.58 -34.18 0.59
C THR A 163 -7.11 -34.39 0.27
N ALA A 164 -6.29 -34.58 1.32
CA ALA A 164 -4.87 -34.89 1.24
C ALA A 164 -4.58 -36.09 0.30
N GLY A 165 -3.88 -35.79 -0.78
CA GLY A 165 -3.27 -36.75 -1.69
C GLY A 165 -1.94 -36.22 -2.15
N VAL A 166 -0.89 -37.01 -1.95
CA VAL A 166 0.49 -36.77 -2.33
C VAL A 166 0.56 -36.37 -3.81
N GLY A 167 1.01 -35.15 -4.07
CA GLY A 167 1.23 -34.60 -5.40
C GLY A 167 0.97 -33.10 -5.38
N ILE A 168 1.84 -32.33 -5.98
CA ILE A 168 1.57 -30.91 -6.29
C ILE A 168 0.40 -30.91 -7.27
N ALA A 169 -0.82 -30.98 -6.75
CA ALA A 169 -2.00 -30.79 -7.57
C ALA A 169 -2.13 -29.25 -7.77
N LEU A 170 -1.83 -28.82 -8.95
CA LEU A 170 -2.24 -27.52 -9.49
C LEU A 170 -3.77 -27.58 -9.64
N VAL A 171 -4.51 -27.49 -8.54
CA VAL A 171 -5.97 -27.53 -8.55
C VAL A 171 -6.45 -26.10 -8.69
N GLY A 172 -6.91 -25.76 -9.89
CA GLY A 172 -7.57 -24.50 -10.18
C GLY A 172 -6.64 -23.30 -10.04
N ALA A 173 -5.43 -23.39 -10.61
CA ALA A 173 -4.51 -22.29 -10.64
C ALA A 173 -5.04 -21.22 -11.59
N ASP A 174 -5.54 -20.14 -11.04
CA ASP A 174 -5.48 -18.86 -11.74
C ASP A 174 -3.98 -18.50 -11.81
N ASN A 175 -3.26 -19.15 -12.74
CA ASN A 175 -1.87 -18.82 -13.06
C ASN A 175 -1.87 -17.46 -13.73
N THR A 176 -1.74 -16.40 -12.95
CA THR A 176 -1.60 -15.05 -13.50
C THR A 176 -0.14 -14.84 -13.86
N ASN A 177 0.15 -14.87 -15.15
CA ASN A 177 1.48 -14.53 -15.65
C ASN A 177 1.44 -13.09 -16.17
N SER A 178 2.44 -12.31 -15.80
CA SER A 178 2.71 -11.03 -16.41
C SER A 178 4.05 -11.05 -17.13
N TYR A 179 4.13 -10.33 -18.24
CA TYR A 179 5.35 -10.14 -19.01
C TYR A 179 5.45 -8.70 -19.48
N SER A 180 6.67 -8.13 -19.43
CA SER A 180 6.97 -6.76 -19.86
C SER A 180 8.21 -6.73 -20.73
N GLU A 181 8.17 -5.97 -21.82
CA GLU A 181 9.30 -5.72 -22.69
C GLU A 181 9.70 -4.24 -22.63
N TYR A 182 11.01 -3.99 -22.64
CA TYR A 182 11.59 -2.64 -22.61
C TYR A 182 12.50 -2.45 -23.82
N ASN A 183 12.53 -1.24 -24.37
CA ASN A 183 13.47 -0.90 -25.45
C ASN A 183 14.86 -0.60 -24.87
N SER A 184 15.84 -0.34 -25.76
CA SER A 184 17.23 0.01 -25.39
C SER A 184 17.36 1.28 -24.56
N TRP A 185 16.32 2.11 -24.48
CA TRP A 185 16.26 3.32 -23.70
C TRP A 185 15.51 3.12 -22.36
N ASN A 186 15.29 1.87 -21.99
CA ASN A 186 14.63 1.47 -20.74
C ASN A 186 13.16 1.91 -20.65
N GLN A 187 12.50 2.12 -21.79
CA GLN A 187 11.09 2.50 -21.86
C GLN A 187 10.25 1.24 -22.07
N LEU A 188 9.15 1.10 -21.34
CA LEU A 188 8.22 -0.01 -21.43
C LEU A 188 7.50 0.02 -22.77
N ILE A 189 7.74 -0.96 -23.65
CA ILE A 189 7.14 -1.01 -25.00
C ILE A 189 6.00 -2.02 -25.12
N LYS A 190 5.90 -2.98 -24.21
CA LYS A 190 4.84 -3.97 -24.22
C LYS A 190 4.59 -4.55 -22.84
N THR A 191 3.32 -4.82 -22.54
CA THR A 191 2.93 -5.65 -21.40
C THR A 191 1.97 -6.73 -21.85
N MET A 192 2.04 -7.87 -21.20
CA MET A 192 1.05 -8.95 -21.31
C MET A 192 0.63 -9.37 -19.90
N GLN A 193 -0.67 -9.43 -19.64
CA GLN A 193 -1.22 -9.89 -18.39
C GLN A 193 -2.51 -10.69 -18.68
N ASN A 194 -2.59 -11.90 -18.18
CA ASN A 194 -3.76 -12.78 -18.35
C ASN A 194 -4.18 -12.91 -19.83
N GLY A 195 -3.21 -13.05 -20.73
CA GLY A 195 -3.43 -13.17 -22.17
C GLY A 195 -3.80 -11.86 -22.88
N LYS A 196 -3.94 -10.75 -22.18
CA LYS A 196 -4.17 -9.41 -22.77
C LYS A 196 -2.85 -8.70 -22.98
N THR A 197 -2.66 -8.16 -24.18
CA THR A 197 -1.45 -7.41 -24.56
C THR A 197 -1.75 -5.93 -24.73
N SER A 198 -0.87 -5.09 -24.19
CA SER A 198 -0.82 -3.65 -24.46
C SER A 198 0.55 -3.29 -25.00
N SER A 199 0.60 -2.48 -26.06
CA SER A 199 1.85 -2.00 -26.66
C SER A 199 1.92 -0.49 -26.56
N TYR A 200 3.15 0.03 -26.43
CA TYR A 200 3.43 1.44 -26.19
C TYR A 200 4.48 1.94 -27.17
N THR A 201 4.26 3.13 -27.70
CA THR A 201 5.23 3.85 -28.55
C THR A 201 5.57 5.17 -27.92
N TYR A 202 6.78 5.64 -28.16
CA TYR A 202 7.30 6.88 -27.61
C TYR A 202 7.77 7.78 -28.74
N ASN A 203 7.56 9.09 -28.61
CA ASN A 203 8.12 10.07 -29.53
C ASN A 203 9.61 10.31 -29.21
N GLY A 204 10.27 11.18 -30.00
CA GLY A 204 11.68 11.53 -29.80
C GLY A 204 12.01 12.17 -28.45
N ASP A 205 11.00 12.75 -27.76
CA ASP A 205 11.13 13.36 -26.43
C ASP A 205 10.85 12.35 -25.29
N GLY A 206 10.59 11.09 -25.63
CA GLY A 206 10.27 10.06 -24.66
C GLY A 206 8.85 10.12 -24.07
N LEU A 207 7.95 10.91 -24.67
CA LEU A 207 6.54 10.99 -24.27
C LEU A 207 5.74 9.83 -24.87
N ARG A 208 4.91 9.20 -24.04
CA ARG A 208 4.08 8.02 -24.36
C ARG A 208 2.72 8.43 -24.93
#